data_31d62866a82e47f2f78bb8f44257405b
#
_entry.id   31d62866a82e47f2f78bb8f44257405b
#
_cell.length_a   1.000
_cell.length_b   1.000
_cell.length_c   1.000
_cell.angle_alpha   90.00
_cell.angle_beta   90.00
_cell.angle_gamma   90.00
#
_symmetry.space_group_name_H-M   'P 1'
#
loop_
_entity.id
_entity.type
_entity.pdbx_description
1 polymer ?
#
loop_
_entity_poly.entity_id
_entity_poly.type
_entity_poly.pdbx_seq_one_letter_code
_entity_poly.pdbx_strand_id
1 'polypeptide(L)'
;TRYKSSVNRAPRQSSPGSEGELRKLKLELKVLADVGLLGLPNAGKSTLIRAISAATPKVADYPFTTLIPSLGVVKVNAYRSFVVADIPGLIEGASEGAGLGIRFLKHLTRNRVLLHLVDVAPIDGSDPASAACSVIHELERFSPTLAARPRWLVLNKIDLVDQETLKARREAIVAALGWQGPVYEVSAVAGTQTQALCGDLMTHLEQLMEHYQTDASALAEEQTVQEQMQHEARERIATLNRARAEARSNAQRGLQDGALDADEEADGDVDVEYRY
;
A
#
# COMPACT_ATOMS: atom_id res chain seq x y z
N THR A 1 16.49 38.89 -30.37
CA THR A 1 17.43 39.29 -31.43
C THR A 1 18.51 40.23 -30.88
N ARG A 2 19.54 39.64 -30.26
CA ARG A 2 20.56 40.29 -29.43
C ARG A 2 21.45 41.31 -30.21
N TYR A 3 21.54 41.16 -31.53
CA TYR A 3 22.43 41.96 -32.38
C TYR A 3 21.70 42.91 -33.35
N LYS A 4 20.37 42.98 -33.31
CA LYS A 4 19.59 43.93 -34.11
C LYS A 4 19.62 45.31 -33.47
N SER A 5 19.98 46.33 -34.23
CA SER A 5 19.89 47.72 -33.86
C SER A 5 19.17 48.52 -34.94
N SER A 6 18.83 49.79 -34.67
CA SER A 6 18.19 50.68 -35.65
C SER A 6 19.03 50.87 -36.89
N VAL A 7 20.37 50.77 -36.77
CA VAL A 7 21.35 50.96 -37.85
C VAL A 7 21.70 49.65 -38.56
N ASN A 8 21.67 48.51 -37.82
CA ASN A 8 22.01 47.20 -38.37
C ASN A 8 20.82 46.23 -38.23
N ARG A 9 19.96 46.20 -39.24
CA ARG A 9 18.75 45.37 -39.27
C ARG A 9 19.02 43.88 -39.57
N ALA A 10 20.18 43.57 -40.16
CA ALA A 10 20.58 42.20 -40.53
C ALA A 10 22.03 41.93 -40.09
N PRO A 11 22.32 41.83 -38.80
CA PRO A 11 23.67 41.59 -38.32
C PRO A 11 24.18 40.21 -38.75
N ARG A 12 25.41 40.22 -39.29
CA ARG A 12 26.12 38.97 -39.64
C ARG A 12 26.90 38.38 -38.44
N GLN A 13 26.86 39.05 -37.33
CA GLN A 13 27.52 38.59 -36.11
C GLN A 13 26.72 37.42 -35.46
N SER A 14 27.41 36.33 -35.17
CA SER A 14 26.92 35.22 -34.39
C SER A 14 27.87 35.00 -33.21
N SER A 15 27.33 34.69 -32.07
CA SER A 15 28.11 34.18 -30.94
C SER A 15 28.03 32.66 -30.94
N PRO A 16 29.11 31.95 -30.58
CA PRO A 16 29.01 30.51 -30.32
C PRO A 16 27.99 30.26 -29.22
N GLY A 17 27.28 29.15 -29.28
CA GLY A 17 26.38 28.71 -28.22
C GLY A 17 27.16 28.46 -26.93
N SER A 18 26.54 28.72 -25.79
CA SER A 18 27.08 28.26 -24.51
C SER A 18 26.86 26.77 -24.36
N GLU A 19 27.75 26.10 -23.63
CA GLU A 19 27.54 24.69 -23.27
C GLU A 19 26.20 24.53 -22.55
N GLY A 20 25.50 23.42 -22.83
CA GLY A 20 24.26 23.09 -22.18
C GLY A 20 24.48 22.72 -20.71
N GLU A 21 23.52 23.05 -19.87
CA GLU A 21 23.57 22.77 -18.44
C GLU A 21 23.15 21.32 -18.20
N LEU A 22 24.02 20.49 -17.62
CA LEU A 22 23.71 19.12 -17.21
C LEU A 22 23.17 19.13 -15.78
N ARG A 23 21.90 18.75 -15.60
CA ARG A 23 21.27 18.64 -14.28
C ARG A 23 20.84 17.22 -13.99
N LYS A 24 21.24 16.69 -12.84
CA LYS A 24 20.67 15.44 -12.30
C LYS A 24 19.46 15.80 -11.45
N LEU A 25 18.28 15.34 -11.88
CA LEU A 25 17.03 15.54 -11.13
C LEU A 25 16.67 14.24 -10.42
N LYS A 26 16.33 14.35 -9.14
CA LYS A 26 15.69 13.28 -8.39
C LYS A 26 14.19 13.52 -8.40
N LEU A 27 13.47 12.69 -9.12
CA LEU A 27 12.02 12.77 -9.20
C LEU A 27 11.40 11.83 -8.17
N GLU A 28 10.37 12.30 -7.48
CA GLU A 28 9.56 11.49 -6.58
C GLU A 28 8.09 11.58 -7.02
N LEU A 29 7.48 10.42 -7.30
CA LEU A 29 6.06 10.35 -7.61
C LEU A 29 5.26 10.52 -6.30
N LYS A 30 4.51 11.63 -6.18
CA LYS A 30 3.76 11.96 -4.95
C LYS A 30 2.49 11.11 -4.77
N VAL A 31 1.79 10.80 -5.85
CA VAL A 31 0.55 10.01 -5.83
C VAL A 31 0.77 8.74 -6.64
N LEU A 32 0.55 7.58 -6.02
CA LEU A 32 0.67 6.30 -6.68
C LEU A 32 -0.66 5.88 -7.32
N ALA A 33 -1.75 6.05 -6.58
CA ALA A 33 -3.11 5.73 -6.99
C ALA A 33 -4.10 6.62 -6.25
N ASP A 34 -5.31 6.75 -6.78
CA ASP A 34 -6.39 7.49 -6.13
C ASP A 34 -7.00 6.67 -5.00
N VAL A 35 -7.09 5.34 -5.19
CA VAL A 35 -7.72 4.39 -4.27
C VAL A 35 -6.74 3.29 -3.91
N GLY A 36 -6.58 3.02 -2.64
CA GLY A 36 -5.77 1.92 -2.11
C GLY A 36 -6.64 0.80 -1.54
N LEU A 37 -6.28 -0.46 -1.81
CA LEU A 37 -6.98 -1.61 -1.25
C LEU A 37 -6.31 -2.09 0.04
N LEU A 38 -7.12 -2.29 1.08
CA LEU A 38 -6.76 -2.89 2.35
C LEU A 38 -7.49 -4.21 2.52
N GLY A 39 -6.93 -5.14 3.26
CA GLY A 39 -7.58 -6.40 3.61
C GLY A 39 -6.57 -7.53 3.74
N LEU A 40 -6.96 -8.57 4.43
CA LEU A 40 -6.15 -9.78 4.62
C LEU A 40 -5.81 -10.47 3.29
N PRO A 41 -4.82 -11.37 3.26
CA PRO A 41 -4.62 -12.28 2.14
C PRO A 41 -5.92 -13.00 1.79
N ASN A 42 -6.14 -13.25 0.51
CA ASN A 42 -7.34 -13.92 -0.01
C ASN A 42 -8.68 -13.17 0.18
N ALA A 43 -8.72 -11.96 0.71
CA ALA A 43 -9.92 -11.12 0.76
C ALA A 43 -10.47 -10.77 -0.64
N GLY A 44 -9.70 -11.05 -1.70
CA GLY A 44 -10.11 -10.85 -3.08
C GLY A 44 -9.66 -9.52 -3.69
N LYS A 45 -8.66 -8.84 -3.11
CA LYS A 45 -8.13 -7.56 -3.61
C LYS A 45 -7.71 -7.63 -5.07
N SER A 46 -6.85 -8.56 -5.42
CA SER A 46 -6.35 -8.72 -6.80
C SER A 46 -7.45 -9.18 -7.77
N THR A 47 -8.46 -9.88 -7.27
CA THR A 47 -9.65 -10.26 -8.06
C THR A 47 -10.50 -9.03 -8.34
N LEU A 48 -10.73 -8.19 -7.32
CA LEU A 48 -11.48 -6.96 -7.48
C LEU A 48 -10.81 -6.02 -8.49
N ILE A 49 -9.50 -5.78 -8.39
CA ILE A 49 -8.77 -4.97 -9.38
C ILE A 49 -8.96 -5.49 -10.79
N ARG A 50 -8.83 -6.80 -11.00
CA ARG A 50 -9.04 -7.40 -12.33
C ARG A 50 -10.46 -7.22 -12.82
N ALA A 51 -11.45 -7.32 -11.94
CA ALA A 51 -12.87 -7.19 -12.30
C ALA A 51 -13.25 -5.76 -12.70
N ILE A 52 -12.65 -4.73 -12.05
CA ILE A 52 -12.99 -3.32 -12.28
C ILE A 52 -12.05 -2.60 -13.24
N SER A 53 -10.88 -3.18 -13.55
CA SER A 53 -9.92 -2.53 -14.46
C SER A 53 -10.33 -2.63 -15.91
N ALA A 54 -10.20 -1.53 -16.63
CA ALA A 54 -10.47 -1.45 -18.07
C ALA A 54 -9.45 -2.18 -18.96
N ALA A 55 -8.29 -2.51 -18.40
CA ALA A 55 -7.22 -3.26 -19.04
C ALA A 55 -6.59 -4.20 -18.01
N THR A 56 -5.83 -5.20 -18.47
CA THR A 56 -5.06 -6.08 -17.58
C THR A 56 -4.23 -5.22 -16.62
N PRO A 57 -4.39 -5.40 -15.30
CA PRO A 57 -3.63 -4.63 -14.33
C PRO A 57 -2.13 -4.73 -14.61
N LYS A 58 -1.47 -3.60 -14.65
CA LYS A 58 -0.03 -3.57 -14.85
C LYS A 58 0.66 -3.82 -13.52
N VAL A 59 1.50 -4.81 -13.51
CA VAL A 59 2.46 -5.05 -12.44
C VAL A 59 3.59 -4.04 -12.67
N ALA A 60 3.71 -3.05 -11.80
CA ALA A 60 4.71 -2.01 -11.97
C ALA A 60 5.98 -2.41 -11.22
N ASP A 61 7.02 -2.74 -11.97
CA ASP A 61 8.34 -3.08 -11.43
C ASP A 61 9.05 -1.80 -10.99
N TYR A 62 8.83 -1.42 -9.73
CA TYR A 62 9.55 -0.28 -9.15
C TYR A 62 10.87 -0.78 -8.57
N PRO A 63 12.03 -0.22 -8.98
CA PRO A 63 13.35 -0.72 -8.61
C PRO A 63 13.66 -0.71 -7.10
N PHE A 64 12.69 -0.28 -6.27
CA PHE A 64 12.84 -0.18 -4.81
C PHE A 64 11.86 -1.07 -4.04
N THR A 65 11.05 -1.89 -4.71
CA THR A 65 10.02 -2.72 -4.09
C THR A 65 10.33 -4.20 -4.31
N THR A 66 10.47 -4.93 -3.20
CA THR A 66 10.54 -6.41 -3.23
C THR A 66 9.18 -7.06 -3.44
N LEU A 67 8.10 -6.28 -3.30
CA LEU A 67 6.71 -6.64 -3.63
C LEU A 67 6.21 -5.64 -4.66
N ILE A 68 5.68 -6.13 -5.75
CA ILE A 68 5.27 -5.33 -6.90
C ILE A 68 3.79 -4.98 -6.75
N PRO A 69 3.41 -3.68 -6.62
CA PRO A 69 2.01 -3.29 -6.56
C PRO A 69 1.31 -3.56 -7.88
N SER A 70 0.11 -4.10 -7.82
CA SER A 70 -0.76 -4.18 -8.98
C SER A 70 -1.56 -2.90 -9.11
N LEU A 71 -1.39 -2.18 -10.21
CA LEU A 71 -2.15 -0.98 -10.52
C LEU A 71 -3.21 -1.28 -11.56
N GLY A 72 -4.45 -0.90 -11.27
CA GLY A 72 -5.58 -0.99 -12.18
C GLY A 72 -6.13 0.38 -12.54
N VAL A 73 -6.37 0.63 -13.82
CA VAL A 73 -7.08 1.84 -14.28
C VAL A 73 -8.54 1.48 -14.42
N VAL A 74 -9.38 2.08 -13.59
CA VAL A 74 -10.84 1.92 -13.61
C VAL A 74 -11.44 3.00 -14.49
N LYS A 75 -12.13 2.60 -15.54
CA LYS A 75 -12.89 3.51 -16.42
C LYS A 75 -14.37 3.42 -16.08
N VAL A 76 -14.94 4.49 -15.56
CA VAL A 76 -16.38 4.59 -15.32
C VAL A 76 -17.11 4.97 -16.62
N ASN A 77 -16.48 5.86 -17.41
CA ASN A 77 -16.93 6.19 -18.76
C ASN A 77 -15.74 6.72 -19.61
N ALA A 78 -16.01 7.28 -20.79
CA ALA A 78 -14.99 7.75 -21.74
C ALA A 78 -14.04 8.84 -21.16
N TYR A 79 -14.52 9.62 -20.19
CA TYR A 79 -13.80 10.78 -19.66
C TYR A 79 -13.49 10.69 -18.17
N ARG A 80 -14.05 9.69 -17.46
CA ARG A 80 -13.95 9.53 -16.02
C ARG A 80 -13.22 8.23 -15.69
N SER A 81 -12.03 8.36 -15.13
CA SER A 81 -11.23 7.22 -14.72
C SER A 81 -10.41 7.55 -13.48
N PHE A 82 -10.09 6.55 -12.69
CA PHE A 82 -9.21 6.65 -11.54
C PHE A 82 -8.29 5.43 -11.45
N VAL A 83 -7.24 5.54 -10.65
CA VAL A 83 -6.26 4.47 -10.46
C VAL A 83 -6.48 3.80 -9.11
N VAL A 84 -6.54 2.48 -9.12
CA VAL A 84 -6.59 1.64 -7.91
C VAL A 84 -5.27 0.89 -7.75
N ALA A 85 -4.75 0.87 -6.54
CA ALA A 85 -3.57 0.08 -6.19
C ALA A 85 -3.96 -1.09 -5.27
N ASP A 86 -3.60 -2.30 -5.68
CA ASP A 86 -3.51 -3.44 -4.76
C ASP A 86 -2.17 -3.39 -4.06
N ILE A 87 -2.21 -3.32 -2.76
CA ILE A 87 -1.03 -3.23 -1.93
C ILE A 87 -0.92 -4.55 -1.17
N PRO A 88 -0.15 -5.52 -1.71
CA PRO A 88 0.08 -6.79 -1.03
C PRO A 88 0.85 -6.54 0.26
N GLY A 89 0.51 -7.19 1.36
CA GLY A 89 1.39 -7.22 2.52
C GLY A 89 0.87 -6.71 3.86
N LEU A 90 -0.44 -6.39 3.97
CA LEU A 90 -1.09 -6.45 5.26
C LEU A 90 -1.31 -7.94 5.59
N ILE A 91 -0.35 -8.54 6.24
CA ILE A 91 -0.37 -9.94 6.69
C ILE A 91 -0.29 -9.90 8.21
N GLU A 92 -1.05 -10.72 8.89
CA GLU A 92 -0.84 -11.01 10.31
C GLU A 92 0.65 -11.29 10.57
N GLY A 93 1.25 -10.56 11.50
CA GLY A 93 2.68 -10.64 11.79
C GLY A 93 3.61 -9.71 11.00
N ALA A 94 3.11 -8.86 10.10
CA ALA A 94 3.97 -7.84 9.44
C ALA A 94 4.55 -6.85 10.46
N SER A 95 3.87 -6.65 11.59
CA SER A 95 4.36 -5.90 12.75
C SER A 95 5.42 -6.64 13.55
N GLU A 96 5.52 -7.97 13.42
CA GLU A 96 6.40 -8.83 14.23
C GLU A 96 7.70 -9.25 13.52
N GLY A 97 7.92 -8.85 12.29
CA GLY A 97 9.23 -9.12 11.71
C GLY A 97 9.31 -9.52 10.24
N ALA A 98 8.22 -9.80 9.55
CA ALA A 98 8.27 -10.11 8.12
C ALA A 98 8.32 -8.84 7.24
N GLY A 99 9.20 -7.92 7.51
CA GLY A 99 9.54 -6.62 6.95
C GLY A 99 9.14 -6.19 5.53
N LEU A 100 8.36 -6.97 4.86
CA LEU A 100 7.88 -6.68 3.52
C LEU A 100 6.63 -5.78 3.55
N GLY A 101 5.70 -5.99 4.51
CA GLY A 101 4.47 -5.19 4.62
C GLY A 101 4.71 -3.72 4.93
N ILE A 102 5.71 -3.40 5.74
CA ILE A 102 5.95 -2.06 6.25
C ILE A 102 6.44 -1.09 5.17
N ARG A 103 7.33 -1.52 4.28
CA ARG A 103 7.77 -0.69 3.14
C ARG A 103 6.60 -0.37 2.21
N PHE A 104 5.60 -1.20 2.22
CA PHE A 104 4.43 -1.13 1.38
C PHE A 104 3.36 -0.18 1.92
N LEU A 105 3.16 -0.15 3.24
CA LEU A 105 2.25 0.79 3.89
C LEU A 105 2.61 2.26 3.59
N LYS A 106 3.90 2.55 3.32
CA LYS A 106 4.34 3.86 2.82
C LYS A 106 3.65 4.27 1.50
N HIS A 107 3.20 3.33 0.69
CA HIS A 107 2.48 3.63 -0.55
C HIS A 107 1.00 3.95 -0.30
N LEU A 108 0.41 3.41 0.78
CA LEU A 108 -0.96 3.75 1.19
C LEU A 108 -1.11 5.21 1.61
N THR A 109 -0.08 5.81 2.18
CA THR A 109 -0.10 7.23 2.57
C THR A 109 -0.30 8.18 1.38
N ARG A 110 -0.21 7.66 0.15
CA ARG A 110 -0.33 8.42 -1.09
C ARG A 110 -1.67 8.27 -1.79
N ASN A 111 -2.59 7.48 -1.21
CA ASN A 111 -3.93 7.30 -1.74
C ASN A 111 -4.91 8.29 -1.09
N ARG A 112 -5.94 8.70 -1.83
CA ARG A 112 -6.97 9.61 -1.34
C ARG A 112 -8.05 8.89 -0.55
N VAL A 113 -8.43 7.70 -1.00
CA VAL A 113 -9.47 6.85 -0.40
C VAL A 113 -8.91 5.45 -0.19
N LEU A 114 -9.31 4.81 0.89
CA LEU A 114 -8.97 3.42 1.17
C LEU A 114 -10.22 2.55 1.11
N LEU A 115 -10.14 1.43 0.40
CA LEU A 115 -11.17 0.39 0.41
C LEU A 115 -10.73 -0.74 1.33
N HIS A 116 -11.46 -0.94 2.40
CA HIS A 116 -11.25 -2.05 3.31
C HIS A 116 -12.08 -3.26 2.84
N LEU A 117 -11.41 -4.20 2.18
CA LEU A 117 -12.02 -5.44 1.71
C LEU A 117 -12.03 -6.47 2.83
N VAL A 118 -13.22 -7.00 3.09
CA VAL A 118 -13.45 -8.09 4.06
C VAL A 118 -14.07 -9.27 3.32
N ASP A 119 -13.46 -10.44 3.48
CA ASP A 119 -14.01 -11.71 3.00
C ASP A 119 -15.16 -12.14 3.92
N VAL A 120 -16.38 -12.18 3.39
CA VAL A 120 -17.54 -12.63 4.18
C VAL A 120 -17.70 -14.15 4.21
N ALA A 121 -16.91 -14.88 3.43
CA ALA A 121 -16.96 -16.34 3.34
C ALA A 121 -15.54 -16.96 3.40
N PRO A 122 -14.76 -16.75 4.47
CA PRO A 122 -13.42 -17.26 4.56
C PRO A 122 -13.43 -18.81 4.60
N ILE A 123 -12.56 -19.42 3.77
CA ILE A 123 -12.51 -20.89 3.57
C ILE A 123 -12.03 -21.60 4.83
N ASP A 124 -11.20 -20.95 5.63
CA ASP A 124 -10.64 -21.48 6.89
C ASP A 124 -11.61 -21.38 8.07
N GLY A 125 -12.82 -20.82 7.84
CA GLY A 125 -13.83 -20.64 8.88
C GLY A 125 -13.51 -19.54 9.88
N SER A 126 -12.52 -18.69 9.64
CA SER A 126 -12.20 -17.56 10.50
C SER A 126 -13.36 -16.57 10.58
N ASP A 127 -13.43 -15.81 11.69
CA ASP A 127 -14.48 -14.81 11.86
C ASP A 127 -14.17 -13.55 11.03
N PRO A 128 -15.04 -13.16 10.08
CA PRO A 128 -14.85 -11.96 9.27
C PRO A 128 -14.74 -10.66 10.07
N ALA A 129 -15.43 -10.55 11.22
CA ALA A 129 -15.36 -9.37 12.06
C ALA A 129 -14.00 -9.22 12.73
N SER A 130 -13.47 -10.31 13.29
CA SER A 130 -12.13 -10.35 13.86
C SER A 130 -11.06 -10.06 12.80
N ALA A 131 -11.20 -10.63 11.60
CA ALA A 131 -10.32 -10.37 10.47
C ALA A 131 -10.31 -8.88 10.06
N ALA A 132 -11.47 -8.24 10.03
CA ALA A 132 -11.58 -6.82 9.76
C ALA A 132 -10.91 -5.96 10.85
N CYS A 133 -11.12 -6.28 12.12
CA CYS A 133 -10.48 -5.57 13.24
C CYS A 133 -8.95 -5.71 13.22
N SER A 134 -8.41 -6.88 12.90
CA SER A 134 -6.97 -7.13 12.79
C SER A 134 -6.30 -6.17 11.79
N VAL A 135 -6.92 -5.96 10.62
CA VAL A 135 -6.41 -5.04 9.59
C VAL A 135 -6.36 -3.61 10.10
N ILE A 136 -7.40 -3.16 10.81
CA ILE A 136 -7.43 -1.80 11.36
C ILE A 136 -6.38 -1.63 12.44
N HIS A 137 -6.25 -2.59 13.34
CA HIS A 137 -5.26 -2.56 14.40
C HIS A 137 -3.82 -2.51 13.87
N GLU A 138 -3.54 -3.25 12.80
CA GLU A 138 -2.24 -3.19 12.13
C GLU A 138 -1.99 -1.83 11.48
N LEU A 139 -3.02 -1.24 10.88
CA LEU A 139 -2.95 0.09 10.29
C LEU A 139 -2.67 1.17 11.34
N GLU A 140 -3.34 1.11 12.51
CA GLU A 140 -3.11 2.00 13.65
C GLU A 140 -1.69 1.88 14.20
N ARG A 141 -1.18 0.67 14.31
CA ARG A 141 0.21 0.42 14.75
C ARG A 141 1.24 0.95 13.78
N PHE A 142 0.89 1.06 12.51
CA PHE A 142 1.78 1.59 11.47
C PHE A 142 1.75 3.12 11.44
N SER A 143 0.58 3.72 11.33
CA SER A 143 0.35 5.15 11.27
C SER A 143 -1.06 5.47 11.76
N PRO A 144 -1.21 6.09 12.95
CA PRO A 144 -2.52 6.53 13.46
C PRO A 144 -3.22 7.49 12.49
N THR A 145 -2.47 8.37 11.85
CA THR A 145 -2.98 9.32 10.85
C THR A 145 -3.53 8.60 9.62
N LEU A 146 -2.86 7.54 9.14
CA LEU A 146 -3.37 6.71 8.06
C LEU A 146 -4.62 5.93 8.47
N ALA A 147 -4.68 5.43 9.70
CA ALA A 147 -5.85 4.75 10.23
C ALA A 147 -7.07 5.67 10.38
N ALA A 148 -6.86 6.98 10.56
CA ALA A 148 -7.93 7.98 10.60
C ALA A 148 -8.44 8.42 9.22
N ARG A 149 -7.78 8.01 8.11
CA ARG A 149 -8.21 8.35 6.75
C ARG A 149 -9.62 7.86 6.43
N PRO A 150 -10.37 8.59 5.59
CA PRO A 150 -11.65 8.11 5.05
C PRO A 150 -11.50 6.74 4.40
N ARG A 151 -12.31 5.79 4.86
CA ARG A 151 -12.32 4.43 4.34
C ARG A 151 -13.74 4.03 3.95
N TRP A 152 -13.83 3.15 2.97
CA TRP A 152 -15.09 2.52 2.58
C TRP A 152 -14.98 1.01 2.85
N LEU A 153 -15.99 0.46 3.49
CA LEU A 153 -16.05 -0.96 3.80
C LEU A 153 -16.63 -1.72 2.61
N VAL A 154 -15.91 -2.74 2.15
CA VAL A 154 -16.32 -3.58 1.02
C VAL A 154 -16.38 -5.03 1.46
N LEU A 155 -17.58 -5.56 1.61
CA LEU A 155 -17.87 -6.94 1.93
C LEU A 155 -17.83 -7.75 0.64
N ASN A 156 -16.80 -8.57 0.46
CA ASN A 156 -16.57 -9.33 -0.77
C ASN A 156 -16.92 -10.80 -0.61
N LYS A 157 -17.16 -11.46 -1.76
CA LYS A 157 -17.55 -12.87 -1.88
C LYS A 157 -18.98 -13.15 -1.41
N ILE A 158 -19.88 -12.19 -1.60
CA ILE A 158 -21.29 -12.34 -1.24
C ILE A 158 -21.98 -13.47 -2.02
N ASP A 159 -21.41 -13.90 -3.13
CA ASP A 159 -21.87 -15.03 -3.95
C ASP A 159 -21.72 -16.39 -3.24
N LEU A 160 -20.97 -16.47 -2.16
CA LEU A 160 -20.72 -17.70 -1.42
C LEU A 160 -21.59 -17.86 -0.16
N VAL A 161 -22.45 -16.89 0.13
CA VAL A 161 -23.33 -16.88 1.31
C VAL A 161 -24.76 -16.52 0.94
N ASP A 162 -25.71 -17.03 1.71
CA ASP A 162 -27.11 -16.62 1.60
C ASP A 162 -27.33 -15.22 2.20
N GLN A 163 -28.51 -14.64 1.90
CA GLN A 163 -28.86 -13.29 2.32
C GLN A 163 -28.96 -13.11 3.86
N GLU A 164 -29.40 -14.14 4.57
CA GLU A 164 -29.53 -14.10 6.01
C GLU A 164 -28.15 -14.08 6.69
N THR A 165 -27.26 -14.98 6.24
CA THR A 165 -25.86 -15.03 6.69
C THR A 165 -25.11 -13.74 6.34
N LEU A 166 -25.31 -13.21 5.13
CA LEU A 166 -24.70 -11.95 4.71
C LEU A 166 -25.10 -10.79 5.63
N LYS A 167 -26.40 -10.67 5.91
CA LYS A 167 -26.92 -9.64 6.80
C LYS A 167 -26.32 -9.76 8.20
N ALA A 168 -26.31 -10.96 8.79
CA ALA A 168 -25.75 -11.21 10.12
C ALA A 168 -24.24 -10.86 10.16
N ARG A 169 -23.46 -11.28 9.16
CA ARG A 169 -22.03 -10.95 9.06
C ARG A 169 -21.77 -9.48 8.88
N ARG A 170 -22.55 -8.80 8.04
CA ARG A 170 -22.49 -7.35 7.87
C ARG A 170 -22.72 -6.62 9.20
N GLU A 171 -23.79 -6.96 9.91
CA GLU A 171 -24.12 -6.35 11.22
C GLU A 171 -22.99 -6.58 12.23
N ALA A 172 -22.44 -7.78 12.29
CA ALA A 172 -21.32 -8.13 13.17
C ALA A 172 -20.06 -7.31 12.83
N ILE A 173 -19.68 -7.22 11.55
CA ILE A 173 -18.50 -6.46 11.09
C ILE A 173 -18.68 -4.96 11.38
N VAL A 174 -19.86 -4.40 11.05
CA VAL A 174 -20.17 -2.98 11.26
C VAL A 174 -20.11 -2.65 12.76
N ALA A 175 -20.68 -3.51 13.62
CA ALA A 175 -20.65 -3.34 15.06
C ALA A 175 -19.24 -3.45 15.63
N ALA A 176 -18.47 -4.47 15.22
CA ALA A 176 -17.11 -4.69 15.70
C ALA A 176 -16.15 -3.54 15.32
N LEU A 177 -16.32 -2.95 14.14
CA LEU A 177 -15.54 -1.80 13.67
C LEU A 177 -16.06 -0.46 14.19
N GLY A 178 -17.25 -0.39 14.81
CA GLY A 178 -17.93 0.87 15.09
C GLY A 178 -18.15 1.71 13.81
N TRP A 179 -18.44 1.04 12.69
CA TRP A 179 -18.41 1.64 11.36
C TRP A 179 -19.58 2.57 11.08
N GLN A 180 -19.29 3.77 10.61
CA GLN A 180 -20.30 4.77 10.22
C GLN A 180 -20.16 5.23 8.77
N GLY A 181 -19.16 4.72 8.04
CA GLY A 181 -18.91 5.07 6.65
C GLY A 181 -19.73 4.25 5.66
N PRO A 182 -19.51 4.42 4.34
CA PRO A 182 -20.15 3.63 3.30
C PRO A 182 -19.81 2.14 3.42
N VAL A 183 -20.81 1.28 3.13
CA VAL A 183 -20.68 -0.18 3.12
C VAL A 183 -21.19 -0.69 1.78
N TYR A 184 -20.35 -1.46 1.07
CA TYR A 184 -20.70 -2.10 -0.19
C TYR A 184 -20.62 -3.61 -0.06
N GLU A 185 -21.60 -4.30 -0.64
CA GLU A 185 -21.67 -5.75 -0.72
C GLU A 185 -21.37 -6.15 -2.16
N VAL A 186 -20.24 -6.81 -2.40
CA VAL A 186 -19.78 -7.10 -3.76
C VAL A 186 -19.41 -8.57 -3.95
N SER A 187 -19.55 -9.05 -5.18
CA SER A 187 -18.81 -10.22 -5.64
C SER A 187 -17.81 -9.79 -6.71
N ALA A 188 -16.54 -9.81 -6.38
CA ALA A 188 -15.49 -9.49 -7.33
C ALA A 188 -15.41 -10.50 -8.49
N VAL A 189 -15.79 -11.76 -8.25
CA VAL A 189 -15.78 -12.83 -9.26
C VAL A 189 -16.97 -12.69 -10.20
N ALA A 190 -18.16 -12.46 -9.66
CA ALA A 190 -19.39 -12.32 -10.45
C ALA A 190 -19.59 -10.90 -11.02
N GLY A 191 -18.82 -9.91 -10.58
CA GLY A 191 -18.99 -8.50 -10.94
C GLY A 191 -20.19 -7.84 -10.29
N THR A 192 -20.83 -8.48 -9.30
CA THR A 192 -22.02 -7.98 -8.64
C THR A 192 -21.68 -6.71 -7.86
N GLN A 193 -22.45 -5.64 -8.06
CA GLN A 193 -22.31 -4.34 -7.38
C GLN A 193 -20.96 -3.61 -7.60
N THR A 194 -20.05 -4.17 -8.39
CA THR A 194 -18.74 -3.53 -8.64
C THR A 194 -18.84 -2.23 -9.42
N GLN A 195 -19.80 -2.13 -10.34
CA GLN A 195 -20.03 -0.90 -11.11
C GLN A 195 -20.60 0.23 -10.23
N ALA A 196 -21.52 -0.09 -9.32
CA ALA A 196 -22.05 0.88 -8.36
C ALA A 196 -20.95 1.43 -7.47
N LEU A 197 -20.12 0.54 -6.88
CA LEU A 197 -18.95 0.93 -6.11
C LEU A 197 -18.02 1.87 -6.89
N CYS A 198 -17.69 1.54 -8.16
CA CYS A 198 -16.82 2.36 -8.99
C CYS A 198 -17.44 3.72 -9.34
N GLY A 199 -18.75 3.77 -9.58
CA GLY A 199 -19.47 5.01 -9.85
C GLY A 199 -19.46 5.98 -8.68
N ASP A 200 -19.75 5.46 -7.49
CA ASP A 200 -19.77 6.25 -6.25
C ASP A 200 -18.36 6.70 -5.84
N LEU A 201 -17.35 5.83 -6.00
CA LEU A 201 -15.94 6.20 -5.80
C LEU A 201 -15.51 7.34 -6.72
N MET A 202 -15.86 7.26 -8.00
CA MET A 202 -15.53 8.32 -8.96
C MET A 202 -16.17 9.65 -8.58
N THR A 203 -17.44 9.61 -8.20
CA THR A 203 -18.19 10.81 -7.77
C THR A 203 -17.55 11.42 -6.52
N HIS A 204 -17.19 10.58 -5.55
CA HIS A 204 -16.51 11.04 -4.34
C HIS A 204 -15.14 11.66 -4.64
N LEU A 205 -14.33 11.05 -5.50
CA LEU A 205 -13.03 11.57 -5.91
C LEU A 205 -13.15 12.91 -6.63
N GLU A 206 -14.17 13.09 -7.49
CA GLU A 206 -14.44 14.35 -8.17
C GLU A 206 -14.82 15.46 -7.17
N GLN A 207 -15.72 15.17 -6.24
CA GLN A 207 -16.09 16.11 -5.18
C GLN A 207 -14.90 16.51 -4.31
N LEU A 208 -14.03 15.55 -3.98
CA LEU A 208 -12.82 15.81 -3.23
C LEU A 208 -11.84 16.70 -4.01
N MET A 209 -11.68 16.47 -5.31
CA MET A 209 -10.83 17.28 -6.18
C MET A 209 -11.39 18.69 -6.36
N GLU A 210 -12.69 18.84 -6.53
CA GLU A 210 -13.36 20.13 -6.62
C GLU A 210 -13.19 20.93 -5.31
N HIS A 211 -13.33 20.25 -4.18
CA HIS A 211 -13.11 20.86 -2.86
C HIS A 211 -11.68 21.39 -2.73
N TYR A 212 -10.67 20.64 -3.13
CA TYR A 212 -9.27 21.08 -3.11
C TYR A 212 -8.94 22.19 -4.12
N GLN A 213 -9.72 22.31 -5.20
CA GLN A 213 -9.55 23.40 -6.16
C GLN A 213 -10.20 24.70 -5.69
N THR A 214 -11.28 24.61 -4.93
CA THR A 214 -12.06 25.74 -4.47
C THR A 214 -11.61 26.26 -3.11
N ASP A 215 -11.04 25.42 -2.28
CA ASP A 215 -10.58 25.75 -0.94
C ASP A 215 -9.08 25.46 -0.75
N ALA A 216 -8.28 26.51 -0.78
CA ALA A 216 -6.83 26.42 -0.58
C ALA A 216 -6.46 25.96 0.85
N SER A 217 -7.33 26.19 1.86
CA SER A 217 -7.07 25.74 3.22
C SER A 217 -7.24 24.21 3.32
N ALA A 218 -8.27 23.64 2.69
CA ALA A 218 -8.48 22.21 2.62
C ALA A 218 -7.31 21.48 1.90
N LEU A 219 -6.77 22.09 0.85
CA LEU A 219 -5.58 21.56 0.17
C LEU A 219 -4.35 21.58 1.08
N ALA A 220 -4.13 22.67 1.84
CA ALA A 220 -3.00 22.77 2.77
C ALA A 220 -3.12 21.79 3.94
N GLU A 221 -4.33 21.59 4.48
CA GLU A 221 -4.61 20.57 5.49
C GLU A 221 -4.31 19.17 4.97
N GLU A 222 -4.77 18.84 3.77
CA GLU A 222 -4.47 17.54 3.14
C GLU A 222 -2.97 17.32 2.96
N GLN A 223 -2.22 18.34 2.55
CA GLN A 223 -0.77 18.26 2.42
C GLN A 223 -0.11 17.99 3.78
N THR A 224 -0.56 18.67 4.83
CA THR A 224 -0.07 18.47 6.21
C THR A 224 -0.34 17.04 6.69
N VAL A 225 -1.55 16.53 6.47
CA VAL A 225 -1.91 15.15 6.80
C VAL A 225 -1.06 14.14 6.03
N GLN A 226 -0.79 14.37 4.75
CA GLN A 226 0.07 13.51 3.95
C GLN A 226 1.54 13.54 4.43
N GLU A 227 2.06 14.69 4.81
CA GLU A 227 3.40 14.82 5.37
C GLU A 227 3.52 14.09 6.70
N GLN A 228 2.52 14.23 7.58
CA GLN A 228 2.47 13.53 8.85
C GLN A 228 2.44 12.02 8.67
N MET A 229 1.58 11.49 7.82
CA MET A 229 1.54 10.05 7.50
C MET A 229 2.88 9.54 6.98
N GLN A 230 3.55 10.32 6.11
CA GLN A 230 4.88 9.95 5.60
C GLN A 230 5.94 9.95 6.70
N HIS A 231 5.87 10.90 7.63
CA HIS A 231 6.76 10.97 8.77
C HIS A 231 6.59 9.75 9.69
N GLU A 232 5.35 9.46 10.13
CA GLU A 232 5.00 8.29 10.93
C GLU A 232 5.47 6.99 10.27
N ALA A 233 5.23 6.85 8.96
CA ALA A 233 5.68 5.70 8.18
C ALA A 233 7.21 5.55 8.19
N ARG A 234 7.97 6.65 8.03
CA ARG A 234 9.44 6.64 8.06
C ARG A 234 9.97 6.24 9.44
N GLU A 235 9.41 6.80 10.50
CA GLU A 235 9.79 6.48 11.88
C GLU A 235 9.52 5.01 12.20
N ARG A 236 8.36 4.49 11.81
CA ARG A 236 8.02 3.09 12.03
C ARG A 236 8.97 2.15 11.28
N ILE A 237 9.29 2.45 10.02
CA ILE A 237 10.26 1.70 9.23
C ILE A 237 11.65 1.72 9.89
N ALA A 238 12.10 2.88 10.37
CA ALA A 238 13.38 3.02 11.03
C ALA A 238 13.45 2.20 12.33
N THR A 239 12.40 2.24 13.15
CA THR A 239 12.29 1.46 14.38
C THR A 239 12.37 -0.04 14.13
N LEU A 240 11.64 -0.53 13.12
CA LEU A 240 11.61 -1.95 12.79
C LEU A 240 12.93 -2.43 12.15
N ASN A 241 13.58 -1.59 11.36
CA ASN A 241 14.92 -1.92 10.84
C ASN A 241 15.96 -2.01 11.95
N ARG A 242 15.89 -1.14 12.97
CA ARG A 242 16.76 -1.23 14.18
C ARG A 242 16.52 -2.52 14.94
N ALA A 243 15.26 -2.82 15.28
CA ALA A 243 14.92 -4.05 15.99
C ALA A 243 15.39 -5.31 15.26
N ARG A 244 15.35 -5.32 13.93
CA ARG A 244 15.88 -6.44 13.11
C ARG A 244 17.39 -6.53 13.12
N ALA A 245 18.09 -5.40 13.04
CA ALA A 245 19.53 -5.38 13.12
C ALA A 245 20.00 -5.92 14.47
N GLU A 246 19.33 -5.54 15.56
CA GLU A 246 19.57 -6.03 16.91
C GLU A 246 19.29 -7.54 17.04
N ALA A 247 18.15 -8.01 16.52
CA ALA A 247 17.80 -9.42 16.53
C ALA A 247 18.81 -10.28 15.74
N ARG A 248 19.27 -9.82 14.58
CA ARG A 248 20.33 -10.50 13.80
C ARG A 248 21.66 -10.53 14.53
N SER A 249 22.06 -9.42 15.16
CA SER A 249 23.28 -9.34 15.95
C SER A 249 23.25 -10.31 17.14
N ASN A 250 22.11 -10.38 17.85
CA ASN A 250 21.92 -11.29 18.97
C ASN A 250 21.91 -12.76 18.53
N ALA A 251 21.27 -13.08 17.40
CA ALA A 251 21.29 -14.44 16.84
C ALA A 251 22.71 -14.86 16.42
N GLN A 252 23.51 -13.96 15.86
CA GLN A 252 24.91 -14.24 15.50
C GLN A 252 25.79 -14.45 16.75
N ARG A 253 25.58 -13.67 17.82
CA ARG A 253 26.27 -13.87 19.10
C ARG A 253 25.93 -15.21 19.74
N GLY A 254 24.62 -15.56 19.79
CA GLY A 254 24.20 -16.85 20.34
C GLY A 254 24.72 -18.07 19.55
N LEU A 255 24.94 -17.92 18.23
CA LEU A 255 25.60 -18.97 17.43
C LEU A 255 27.08 -19.07 17.69
N GLN A 256 27.79 -17.96 18.01
CA GLN A 256 29.20 -17.95 18.37
C GLN A 256 29.41 -18.51 19.77
N ASP A 257 28.56 -18.14 20.74
CA ASP A 257 28.64 -18.65 22.11
C ASP A 257 28.32 -20.18 22.16
N GLY A 258 27.30 -20.63 21.40
CA GLY A 258 26.98 -22.06 21.28
C GLY A 258 28.02 -22.90 20.51
N ALA A 259 28.85 -22.27 19.67
CA ALA A 259 29.96 -22.95 19.01
C ALA A 259 31.20 -23.09 19.93
N LEU A 260 31.37 -22.16 20.87
CA LEU A 260 32.43 -22.24 21.85
C LEU A 260 32.18 -23.32 22.91
N ASP A 261 30.93 -23.51 23.32
CA ASP A 261 30.50 -24.58 24.23
C ASP A 261 30.57 -25.98 23.59
N ALA A 262 30.47 -26.10 22.27
CA ALA A 262 30.60 -27.38 21.56
C ALA A 262 32.05 -27.83 21.33
N ASP A 263 33.01 -26.90 21.34
CA ASP A 263 34.43 -27.24 21.19
C ASP A 263 35.08 -27.64 22.53
N GLU A 264 34.47 -27.35 23.69
CA GLU A 264 34.99 -27.80 25.00
C GLU A 264 34.58 -29.23 25.36
N GLU A 265 33.59 -29.85 24.72
CA GLU A 265 33.20 -31.24 24.94
C GLU A 265 33.85 -32.26 23.97
N ALA A 266 34.67 -31.81 23.03
CA ALA A 266 35.28 -32.69 22.00
C ALA A 266 36.73 -33.12 22.26
N ASP A 267 37.29 -32.90 23.47
CA ASP A 267 38.63 -33.41 23.84
C ASP A 267 38.50 -34.74 24.59
N GLY A 268 37.81 -35.69 23.95
CA GLY A 268 37.76 -37.11 24.32
C GLY A 268 38.63 -37.91 23.36
N ASP A 269 39.81 -38.31 23.84
CA ASP A 269 40.81 -39.15 23.22
C ASP A 269 40.17 -40.35 22.50
N VAL A 270 40.15 -40.40 21.17
CA VAL A 270 39.74 -41.55 20.36
C VAL A 270 41.00 -42.18 19.79
N ASP A 271 41.44 -43.24 20.48
CA ASP A 271 42.51 -44.13 20.03
C ASP A 271 42.03 -44.98 18.84
N VAL A 272 42.53 -44.76 17.64
CA VAL A 272 42.15 -45.47 16.42
C VAL A 272 43.25 -46.51 16.10
N GLU A 273 42.98 -47.75 16.45
CA GLU A 273 43.82 -48.91 16.11
C GLU A 273 43.53 -49.40 14.67
N TYR A 274 44.48 -49.20 13.74
CA TYR A 274 44.44 -49.79 12.40
C TYR A 274 44.93 -51.24 12.42
N ARG A 275 44.04 -52.23 12.08
CA ARG A 275 44.42 -53.59 11.74
C ARG A 275 44.50 -53.74 10.22
N TYR A 276 45.67 -54.27 9.75
CA TYR A 276 45.96 -54.68 8.38
C TYR A 276 45.17 -55.94 7.97
#